data_cc9666aba75004524cfef852f25491b4
#
_entry.id   cc9666aba75004524cfef852f25491b4
#
_cell.length_a   1.000
_cell.length_b   1.000
_cell.length_c   1.000
_cell.angle_alpha   90.00
_cell.angle_beta   90.00
_cell.angle_gamma   90.00
#
_symmetry.space_group_name_H-M   'P 1'
#
loop_
_entity.id
_entity.type
_entity.pdbx_description
1 polymer ?
#
loop_
_entity_poly.entity_id
_entity_poly.type
_entity_poly.pdbx_seq_one_letter_code
_entity_poly.pdbx_strand_id
1 'polypeptide(L)'
;SGEVRINGEPTRDTPPHLLRRRIGYAIQGHGLFPHHTVARNIAAVPRLLGWPRDRIAARVDELLGLFGLDPAEFRDRYPQDLSGGQQQRVGVARALASRPDLLLMDEPFGALDPIIRARAQQDLRAIQQKLGSTIMIVTHDMDEAMSLGDRVGVMDGGRLVQYAPPQDIVARPATPFVAEMVGEAERPLRFLSLIPVRDLVEPGEAEGAPLSDAASLRDALSACLRSGRDAVPVTRDGAPMGRVTLAALRREAARCP
;
A
#
# COMPACT_ATOMS: atom_id res chain seq x y z
N SER A 1 -13.42 12.65 22.67
CA SER A 1 -12.87 11.79 23.74
C SER A 1 -12.69 10.39 23.19
N GLY A 2 -11.53 9.83 23.35
CA GLY A 2 -11.19 8.48 22.89
C GLY A 2 -9.83 8.07 23.44
N GLU A 3 -9.45 6.82 23.23
CA GLU A 3 -8.15 6.29 23.60
C GLU A 3 -7.44 5.76 22.35
N VAL A 4 -6.16 6.08 22.21
CA VAL A 4 -5.28 5.51 21.20
C VAL A 4 -4.27 4.62 21.90
N ARG A 5 -4.07 3.41 21.38
CA ARG A 5 -3.09 2.45 21.87
C ARG A 5 -2.11 2.07 20.77
N ILE A 6 -0.83 1.97 21.10
CA ILE A 6 0.22 1.44 20.19
C ILE A 6 0.80 0.21 20.90
N ASN A 7 0.79 -0.94 20.25
CA ASN A 7 1.18 -2.23 20.83
C ASN A 7 0.48 -2.54 22.16
N GLY A 8 -0.80 -2.16 22.29
CA GLY A 8 -1.60 -2.34 23.51
C GLY A 8 -1.39 -1.30 24.60
N GLU A 9 -0.38 -0.43 24.50
CA GLU A 9 -0.07 0.61 25.49
C GLU A 9 -0.85 1.91 25.17
N PRO A 10 -1.56 2.51 26.14
CA PRO A 10 -2.24 3.78 25.94
C PRO A 10 -1.23 4.90 25.66
N THR A 11 -1.45 5.67 24.59
CA THR A 11 -0.53 6.74 24.19
C THR A 11 -0.47 7.90 25.20
N ARG A 12 -1.53 8.11 25.97
CA ARG A 12 -1.60 9.14 27.03
C ARG A 12 -0.63 8.91 28.19
N ASP A 13 -0.23 7.65 28.43
CA ASP A 13 0.63 7.26 29.54
C ASP A 13 2.13 7.40 29.17
N THR A 14 2.43 7.70 27.90
CA THR A 14 3.79 7.90 27.41
C THR A 14 4.05 9.39 27.14
N PRO A 15 5.15 9.97 27.65
CA PRO A 15 5.52 11.34 27.34
C PRO A 15 5.60 11.56 25.81
N PRO A 16 5.05 12.67 25.26
CA PRO A 16 4.92 12.87 23.81
C PRO A 16 6.25 12.77 23.05
N HIS A 17 7.36 13.20 23.64
CA HIS A 17 8.67 13.14 22.99
C HIS A 17 9.21 11.69 22.90
N LEU A 18 8.86 10.80 23.83
CA LEU A 18 9.20 9.38 23.76
C LEU A 18 8.28 8.64 22.80
N LEU A 19 6.99 8.95 22.83
CA LEU A 19 6.01 8.38 21.90
C LEU A 19 6.40 8.68 20.45
N ARG A 20 6.75 9.93 20.13
CA ARG A 20 7.17 10.33 18.77
C ARG A 20 8.40 9.60 18.25
N ARG A 21 9.27 9.09 19.13
CA ARG A 21 10.45 8.30 18.73
C ARG A 21 10.08 6.89 18.26
N ARG A 22 8.90 6.40 18.65
CA ARG A 22 8.36 5.08 18.26
C ARG A 22 7.49 5.16 17.01
N ILE A 23 7.23 6.37 16.49
CA ILE A 23 6.38 6.61 15.33
C ILE A 23 7.24 7.17 14.20
N GLY A 24 7.24 6.51 13.07
CA GLY A 24 7.73 7.08 11.82
C GLY A 24 6.65 7.96 11.19
N TYR A 25 7.03 9.10 10.65
CA TYR A 25 6.07 9.99 10.02
C TYR A 25 6.56 10.47 8.66
N ALA A 26 5.81 10.12 7.61
CA ALA A 26 6.02 10.61 6.25
C ALA A 26 4.93 11.64 5.94
N ILE A 27 5.32 12.91 5.91
CA ILE A 27 4.41 14.04 5.66
C ILE A 27 4.19 14.25 4.17
N GLN A 28 3.07 14.87 3.82
CA GLN A 28 2.78 15.36 2.48
C GLN A 28 3.91 16.26 1.96
N GLY A 29 4.27 16.15 0.65
CA GLY A 29 5.32 16.97 0.02
C GLY A 29 6.75 16.60 0.40
N HIS A 30 7.00 15.34 0.75
CA HIS A 30 8.30 14.70 1.06
C HIS A 30 8.98 15.18 2.34
N GLY A 31 8.82 16.45 2.76
CA GLY A 31 9.32 17.04 4.01
C GLY A 31 10.82 16.85 4.27
N LEU A 32 11.63 16.62 3.23
CA LEU A 32 13.08 16.45 3.37
C LEU A 32 13.75 17.76 3.78
N PHE A 33 14.79 17.65 4.58
CA PHE A 33 15.63 18.79 4.93
C PHE A 33 16.47 19.18 3.70
N PRO A 34 16.26 20.35 3.05
CA PRO A 34 16.91 20.70 1.79
C PRO A 34 18.42 20.90 1.92
N HIS A 35 18.89 21.25 3.10
CA HIS A 35 20.31 21.45 3.43
C HIS A 35 21.03 20.18 3.91
N HIS A 36 20.33 19.05 3.96
CA HIS A 36 20.89 17.75 4.29
C HIS A 36 20.99 16.88 3.04
N THR A 37 22.07 16.12 2.94
CA THR A 37 22.15 15.04 1.94
C THR A 37 21.11 13.96 2.22
N VAL A 38 20.89 13.07 1.27
CA VAL A 38 20.01 11.90 1.42
C VAL A 38 20.39 11.08 2.66
N ALA A 39 21.68 10.75 2.81
CA ALA A 39 22.14 10.01 3.98
C ALA A 39 21.86 10.75 5.30
N ARG A 40 22.06 12.08 5.33
CA ARG A 40 21.78 12.88 6.53
C ARG A 40 20.29 12.98 6.83
N ASN A 41 19.44 13.03 5.80
CA ASN A 41 18.00 12.98 5.95
C ASN A 41 17.56 11.67 6.60
N ILE A 42 17.99 10.53 6.06
CA ILE A 42 17.65 9.19 6.59
C ILE A 42 18.21 9.02 8.02
N ALA A 43 19.43 9.49 8.27
CA ALA A 43 20.09 9.40 9.56
C ALA A 43 19.50 10.31 10.66
N ALA A 44 18.59 11.22 10.36
CA ALA A 44 18.12 12.24 11.30
C ALA A 44 17.57 11.66 12.61
N VAL A 45 16.62 10.75 12.53
CA VAL A 45 16.01 10.13 13.72
C VAL A 45 16.98 9.18 14.45
N PRO A 46 17.69 8.25 13.79
CA PRO A 46 18.72 7.43 14.44
C PRO A 46 19.76 8.23 15.22
N ARG A 47 20.20 9.39 14.69
CA ARG A 47 21.11 10.29 15.41
C ARG A 47 20.50 10.86 16.68
N LEU A 48 19.25 11.31 16.62
CA LEU A 48 18.52 11.80 17.80
C LEU A 48 18.31 10.71 18.86
N LEU A 49 18.30 9.44 18.44
CA LEU A 49 18.22 8.28 19.32
C LEU A 49 19.59 7.84 19.85
N GLY A 50 20.67 8.52 19.48
CA GLY A 50 22.02 8.21 19.94
C GLY A 50 22.62 6.93 19.36
N TRP A 51 22.18 6.48 18.17
CA TRP A 51 22.74 5.29 17.57
C TRP A 51 24.22 5.48 17.22
N PRO A 52 25.03 4.41 17.32
CA PRO A 52 26.42 4.42 16.87
C PRO A 52 26.53 4.78 15.38
N ARG A 53 27.60 5.49 14.99
CA ARG A 53 27.79 5.97 13.62
C ARG A 53 27.78 4.84 12.59
N ASP A 54 28.45 3.73 12.90
CA ASP A 54 28.53 2.57 11.98
C ASP A 54 27.16 1.93 11.78
N ARG A 55 26.34 1.81 12.84
CA ARG A 55 24.98 1.32 12.75
C ARG A 55 24.10 2.23 11.91
N ILE A 56 24.27 3.56 12.04
CA ILE A 56 23.54 4.54 11.21
C ILE A 56 23.94 4.39 9.74
N ALA A 57 25.24 4.29 9.44
CA ALA A 57 25.74 4.14 8.08
C ALA A 57 25.16 2.87 7.42
N ALA A 58 25.27 1.74 8.10
CA ALA A 58 24.72 0.47 7.62
C ALA A 58 23.18 0.54 7.40
N ARG A 59 22.45 1.23 8.30
CA ARG A 59 21.01 1.40 8.17
C ARG A 59 20.62 2.29 7.01
N VAL A 60 21.39 3.34 6.73
CA VAL A 60 21.18 4.20 5.56
C VAL A 60 21.34 3.39 4.27
N ASP A 61 22.41 2.58 4.16
CA ASP A 61 22.66 1.76 2.97
C ASP A 61 21.59 0.67 2.78
N GLU A 62 21.19 0.00 3.87
CA GLU A 62 20.11 -0.98 3.88
C GLU A 62 18.82 -0.36 3.30
N LEU A 63 18.44 0.83 3.79
CA LEU A 63 17.22 1.50 3.34
C LEU A 63 17.33 2.00 1.91
N LEU A 64 18.43 2.59 1.51
CA LEU A 64 18.63 3.02 0.13
C LEU A 64 18.50 1.82 -0.82
N GLY A 65 19.16 0.71 -0.53
CA GLY A 65 19.03 -0.52 -1.31
C GLY A 65 17.60 -1.07 -1.33
N LEU A 66 16.89 -1.02 -0.19
CA LEU A 66 15.51 -1.47 -0.08
C LEU A 66 14.55 -0.67 -0.98
N PHE A 67 14.82 0.64 -1.14
CA PHE A 67 14.04 1.55 -1.98
C PHE A 67 14.57 1.65 -3.43
N GLY A 68 15.52 0.79 -3.83
CA GLY A 68 16.07 0.76 -5.19
C GLY A 68 16.88 2.01 -5.54
N LEU A 69 17.53 2.61 -4.54
CA LEU A 69 18.45 3.73 -4.68
C LEU A 69 19.87 3.22 -4.36
N ASP A 70 20.77 3.24 -5.35
CA ASP A 70 22.15 2.81 -5.12
C ASP A 70 22.83 3.71 -4.07
N PRO A 71 23.30 3.16 -2.94
CA PRO A 71 23.95 3.95 -1.92
C PRO A 71 25.16 4.73 -2.46
N ALA A 72 25.96 4.16 -3.36
CA ALA A 72 27.14 4.82 -3.92
C ALA A 72 26.80 6.08 -4.73
N GLU A 73 25.61 6.08 -5.35
CA GLU A 73 25.13 7.19 -6.17
C GLU A 73 24.33 8.22 -5.35
N PHE A 74 23.47 7.76 -4.42
CA PHE A 74 22.43 8.61 -3.82
C PHE A 74 22.79 9.18 -2.44
N ARG A 75 23.73 8.59 -1.67
CA ARG A 75 24.02 9.02 -0.29
C ARG A 75 24.31 10.52 -0.14
N ASP A 76 25.10 11.05 -1.06
CA ASP A 76 25.63 12.41 -0.96
C ASP A 76 24.86 13.42 -1.80
N ARG A 77 23.83 12.98 -2.54
CA ARG A 77 22.92 13.87 -3.27
C ARG A 77 22.06 14.68 -2.30
N TYR A 78 21.64 15.85 -2.74
CA TYR A 78 20.68 16.69 -2.04
C TYR A 78 19.26 16.46 -2.56
N PRO A 79 18.21 16.80 -1.79
CA PRO A 79 16.83 16.64 -2.23
C PRO A 79 16.53 17.27 -3.59
N GLN A 80 17.10 18.42 -3.88
CA GLN A 80 16.94 19.13 -5.16
C GLN A 80 17.48 18.38 -6.38
N ASP A 81 18.40 17.43 -6.17
CA ASP A 81 19.00 16.61 -7.22
C ASP A 81 18.19 15.33 -7.51
N LEU A 82 17.05 15.17 -6.84
CA LEU A 82 16.19 13.99 -6.91
C LEU A 82 14.89 14.29 -7.65
N SER A 83 14.40 13.30 -8.40
CA SER A 83 13.02 13.34 -8.90
C SER A 83 12.01 13.26 -7.73
N GLY A 84 10.76 13.69 -7.94
CA GLY A 84 9.71 13.64 -6.93
C GLY A 84 9.52 12.24 -6.33
N GLY A 85 9.53 11.19 -7.16
CA GLY A 85 9.45 9.81 -6.69
C GLY A 85 10.66 9.36 -5.87
N GLN A 86 11.87 9.83 -6.20
CA GLN A 86 13.08 9.56 -5.42
C GLN A 86 13.03 10.29 -4.07
N GLN A 87 12.60 11.56 -4.06
CA GLN A 87 12.39 12.32 -2.81
C GLN A 87 11.42 11.61 -1.88
N GLN A 88 10.33 11.07 -2.43
CA GLN A 88 9.34 10.32 -1.67
C GLN A 88 9.93 9.05 -1.05
N ARG A 89 10.67 8.25 -1.84
CA ARG A 89 11.36 7.06 -1.33
C ARG A 89 12.32 7.41 -0.19
N VAL A 90 13.07 8.49 -0.30
CA VAL A 90 13.95 8.99 0.77
C VAL A 90 13.15 9.44 1.99
N GLY A 91 12.00 10.09 1.80
CA GLY A 91 11.10 10.49 2.88
C GLY A 91 10.57 9.30 3.69
N VAL A 92 10.13 8.25 2.99
CA VAL A 92 9.71 6.99 3.63
C VAL A 92 10.88 6.27 4.29
N ALA A 93 12.04 6.20 3.63
CA ALA A 93 13.26 5.63 4.21
C ALA A 93 13.66 6.32 5.52
N ARG A 94 13.57 7.67 5.56
CA ARG A 94 13.80 8.45 6.79
C ARG A 94 12.81 8.08 7.90
N ALA A 95 11.54 7.95 7.56
CA ALA A 95 10.50 7.60 8.53
C ALA A 95 10.69 6.18 9.10
N LEU A 96 11.24 5.25 8.31
CA LEU A 96 11.54 3.86 8.71
C LEU A 96 12.91 3.69 9.38
N ALA A 97 13.77 4.73 9.39
CA ALA A 97 15.17 4.59 9.78
C ALA A 97 15.36 4.13 11.22
N SER A 98 14.51 4.57 12.14
CA SER A 98 14.54 4.20 13.56
C SER A 98 13.90 2.85 13.86
N ARG A 99 13.36 2.12 12.88
CA ARG A 99 12.54 0.92 13.06
C ARG A 99 11.33 1.20 13.98
N PRO A 100 10.43 2.11 13.56
CA PRO A 100 9.30 2.50 14.37
C PRO A 100 8.27 1.36 14.52
N ASP A 101 7.50 1.39 15.61
CA ASP A 101 6.38 0.47 15.84
C ASP A 101 5.21 0.73 14.86
N LEU A 102 5.05 2.01 14.48
CA LEU A 102 3.99 2.49 13.61
C LEU A 102 4.55 3.51 12.62
N LEU A 103 4.24 3.34 11.34
CA LEU A 103 4.50 4.32 10.28
C LEU A 103 3.20 5.03 9.92
N LEU A 104 3.16 6.35 10.10
CA LEU A 104 2.07 7.21 9.65
C LEU A 104 2.45 7.87 8.33
N MET A 105 1.57 7.84 7.36
CA MET A 105 1.75 8.46 6.05
C MET A 105 0.54 9.32 5.71
N ASP A 106 0.77 10.57 5.36
CA ASP A 106 -0.27 11.53 4.99
C ASP A 106 -0.18 11.82 3.49
N GLU A 107 -1.17 11.36 2.74
CA GLU A 107 -1.26 11.44 1.28
C GLU A 107 0.06 11.12 0.55
N PRO A 108 0.67 9.95 0.83
CA PRO A 108 2.04 9.68 0.40
C PRO A 108 2.23 9.65 -1.12
N PHE A 109 1.17 9.45 -1.90
CA PHE A 109 1.27 9.30 -3.36
C PHE A 109 0.53 10.42 -4.13
N GLY A 110 -0.06 11.40 -3.44
CA GLY A 110 -0.90 12.43 -4.07
C GLY A 110 -0.20 13.29 -5.12
N ALA A 111 1.10 13.53 -4.96
CA ALA A 111 1.90 14.36 -5.87
C ALA A 111 2.55 13.58 -7.05
N LEU A 112 2.32 12.27 -7.16
CA LEU A 112 2.93 11.42 -8.18
C LEU A 112 2.01 11.26 -9.39
N ASP A 113 2.62 11.18 -10.59
CA ASP A 113 1.91 10.76 -11.79
C ASP A 113 1.42 9.29 -11.66
N PRO A 114 0.39 8.87 -12.44
CA PRO A 114 -0.23 7.56 -12.25
C PRO A 114 0.73 6.37 -12.38
N ILE A 115 1.73 6.44 -13.27
CA ILE A 115 2.66 5.33 -13.50
C ILE A 115 3.63 5.20 -12.33
N ILE A 116 4.22 6.31 -11.91
CA ILE A 116 5.14 6.34 -10.76
C ILE A 116 4.41 6.01 -9.47
N ARG A 117 3.16 6.47 -9.32
CA ARG A 117 2.28 6.16 -8.17
C ARG A 117 2.06 4.65 -8.04
N ALA A 118 1.63 3.96 -9.10
CA ALA A 118 1.39 2.52 -9.08
C ALA A 118 2.66 1.74 -8.67
N ARG A 119 3.82 2.16 -9.17
CA ARG A 119 5.11 1.53 -8.82
C ARG A 119 5.48 1.79 -7.36
N ALA A 120 5.33 3.01 -6.87
CA ALA A 120 5.61 3.36 -5.48
C ALA A 120 4.70 2.62 -4.48
N GLN A 121 3.45 2.39 -4.84
CA GLN A 121 2.49 1.59 -4.05
C GLN A 121 2.93 0.12 -3.98
N GLN A 122 3.35 -0.47 -5.09
CA GLN A 122 3.87 -1.84 -5.13
C GLN A 122 5.15 -1.96 -4.29
N ASP A 123 6.08 -1.01 -4.42
CA ASP A 123 7.31 -0.97 -3.64
C ASP A 123 7.00 -0.88 -2.13
N LEU A 124 6.06 -0.01 -1.73
CA LEU A 124 5.65 0.14 -0.33
C LEU A 124 5.08 -1.18 0.23
N ARG A 125 4.21 -1.86 -0.52
CA ARG A 125 3.63 -3.14 -0.12
C ARG A 125 4.71 -4.21 0.07
N ALA A 126 5.65 -4.32 -0.88
CA ALA A 126 6.76 -5.25 -0.77
C ALA A 126 7.67 -4.97 0.44
N ILE A 127 7.90 -3.69 0.75
CA ILE A 127 8.68 -3.25 1.91
C ILE A 127 7.95 -3.57 3.21
N GLN A 128 6.65 -3.29 3.29
CA GLN A 128 5.82 -3.61 4.45
C GLN A 128 5.84 -5.11 4.76
N GLN A 129 5.70 -5.96 3.74
CA GLN A 129 5.77 -7.41 3.90
C GLN A 129 7.12 -7.89 4.43
N LYS A 130 8.24 -7.29 3.96
CA LYS A 130 9.58 -7.62 4.43
C LYS A 130 9.86 -7.17 5.86
N LEU A 131 9.33 -6.02 6.26
CA LEU A 131 9.59 -5.41 7.56
C LEU A 131 8.59 -5.82 8.63
N GLY A 132 7.39 -6.29 8.25
CA GLY A 132 6.30 -6.61 9.17
C GLY A 132 5.79 -5.39 9.97
N SER A 133 6.03 -4.17 9.47
CA SER A 133 5.66 -2.93 10.17
C SER A 133 4.17 -2.63 10.00
N THR A 134 3.56 -2.06 11.04
CA THR A 134 2.21 -1.48 10.94
C THR A 134 2.30 -0.13 10.23
N ILE A 135 1.54 0.03 9.15
CA ILE A 135 1.46 1.28 8.38
C ILE A 135 0.02 1.79 8.43
N MET A 136 -0.15 3.06 8.78
CA MET A 136 -1.42 3.78 8.66
C MET A 136 -1.25 4.85 7.58
N ILE A 137 -2.06 4.76 6.53
CA ILE A 137 -2.07 5.71 5.41
C ILE A 137 -3.36 6.52 5.49
N VAL A 138 -3.25 7.84 5.42
CA VAL A 138 -4.37 8.74 5.16
C VAL A 138 -4.34 9.09 3.68
N THR A 139 -5.45 8.86 3.00
CA THR A 139 -5.62 9.17 1.59
C THR A 139 -7.06 9.56 1.28
N HIS A 140 -7.25 10.38 0.27
CA HIS A 140 -8.55 10.67 -0.32
C HIS A 140 -8.84 9.79 -1.56
N ASP A 141 -7.89 8.97 -1.99
CA ASP A 141 -8.02 8.08 -3.13
C ASP A 141 -8.54 6.70 -2.67
N MET A 142 -9.79 6.38 -3.06
CA MET A 142 -10.44 5.13 -2.68
C MET A 142 -9.72 3.90 -3.27
N ASP A 143 -9.22 4.00 -4.51
CA ASP A 143 -8.51 2.89 -5.16
C ASP A 143 -7.18 2.60 -4.45
N GLU A 144 -6.49 3.64 -3.97
CA GLU A 144 -5.32 3.50 -3.12
C GLU A 144 -5.64 2.79 -1.81
N ALA A 145 -6.68 3.27 -1.09
CA ALA A 145 -7.09 2.66 0.18
C ALA A 145 -7.45 1.19 0.01
N MET A 146 -8.18 0.84 -1.07
CA MET A 146 -8.62 -0.52 -1.36
C MET A 146 -7.46 -1.44 -1.78
N SER A 147 -6.48 -0.92 -2.53
CA SER A 147 -5.37 -1.72 -3.05
C SER A 147 -4.28 -1.99 -2.01
N LEU A 148 -4.05 -1.06 -1.10
CA LEU A 148 -2.97 -1.15 -0.12
C LEU A 148 -3.41 -1.65 1.25
N GLY A 149 -4.65 -1.32 1.67
CA GLY A 149 -5.10 -1.57 3.02
C GLY A 149 -5.51 -3.03 3.27
N ASP A 150 -5.01 -3.62 4.35
CA ASP A 150 -5.60 -4.84 4.91
C ASP A 150 -6.94 -4.51 5.59
N ARG A 151 -7.08 -3.30 6.08
CA ARG A 151 -8.30 -2.71 6.63
C ARG A 151 -8.42 -1.26 6.22
N VAL A 152 -9.65 -0.82 5.93
CA VAL A 152 -9.96 0.55 5.54
C VAL A 152 -10.88 1.18 6.56
N GLY A 153 -10.52 2.38 7.01
CA GLY A 153 -11.33 3.23 7.85
C GLY A 153 -11.90 4.39 7.04
N VAL A 154 -13.21 4.49 6.92
CA VAL A 154 -13.88 5.61 6.27
C VAL A 154 -14.29 6.63 7.32
N MET A 155 -13.87 7.89 7.10
CA MET A 155 -14.15 9.01 8.00
C MET A 155 -15.14 9.97 7.34
N ASP A 156 -16.13 10.41 8.10
CA ASP A 156 -17.07 11.47 7.70
C ASP A 156 -17.30 12.43 8.88
N GLY A 157 -17.17 13.73 8.62
CA GLY A 157 -17.34 14.78 9.64
C GLY A 157 -16.52 14.55 10.92
N GLY A 158 -15.30 14.00 10.82
CA GLY A 158 -14.44 13.68 11.95
C GLY A 158 -14.83 12.42 12.74
N ARG A 159 -15.76 11.62 12.21
CA ARG A 159 -16.21 10.36 12.82
C ARG A 159 -15.83 9.18 11.94
N LEU A 160 -15.40 8.09 12.56
CA LEU A 160 -15.17 6.82 11.88
C LEU A 160 -16.54 6.16 11.61
N VAL A 161 -16.97 6.13 10.34
CA VAL A 161 -18.31 5.62 9.95
C VAL A 161 -18.28 4.15 9.56
N GLN A 162 -17.14 3.66 9.06
CA GLN A 162 -16.94 2.23 8.80
C GLN A 162 -15.45 1.87 8.96
N TYR A 163 -15.20 0.65 9.49
CA TYR A 163 -13.85 0.08 9.58
C TYR A 163 -13.92 -1.42 9.29
N ALA A 164 -13.44 -1.83 8.15
CA ALA A 164 -13.56 -3.21 7.67
C ALA A 164 -12.45 -3.56 6.65
N PRO A 165 -12.28 -4.83 6.27
CA PRO A 165 -11.51 -5.20 5.09
C PRO A 165 -12.07 -4.51 3.82
N PRO A 166 -11.23 -4.23 2.80
CA PRO A 166 -11.67 -3.60 1.56
C PRO A 166 -12.88 -4.25 0.91
N GLN A 167 -12.90 -5.58 0.86
CA GLN A 167 -14.02 -6.35 0.31
C GLN A 167 -15.36 -6.05 1.01
N ASP A 168 -15.35 -5.93 2.34
CA ASP A 168 -16.56 -5.63 3.12
C ASP A 168 -17.00 -4.16 2.95
N ILE A 169 -16.06 -3.21 2.78
CA ILE A 169 -16.39 -1.81 2.46
C ILE A 169 -17.13 -1.75 1.12
N VAL A 170 -16.64 -2.48 0.10
CA VAL A 170 -17.24 -2.50 -1.23
C VAL A 170 -18.56 -3.26 -1.23
N ALA A 171 -18.62 -4.46 -0.64
CA ALA A 171 -19.81 -5.30 -0.68
C ALA A 171 -20.95 -4.79 0.23
N ARG A 172 -20.61 -4.19 1.37
CA ARG A 172 -21.56 -3.82 2.43
C ARG A 172 -21.25 -2.44 2.99
N PRO A 173 -21.42 -1.36 2.20
CA PRO A 173 -21.23 0.00 2.70
C PRO A 173 -22.19 0.30 3.84
N ALA A 174 -21.67 0.82 4.95
CA ALA A 174 -22.45 1.06 6.18
C ALA A 174 -23.39 2.26 6.07
N THR A 175 -23.09 3.20 5.16
CA THR A 175 -23.89 4.42 4.99
C THR A 175 -23.98 4.79 3.50
N PRO A 176 -24.98 5.61 3.10
CA PRO A 176 -25.05 6.15 1.74
C PRO A 176 -23.77 6.89 1.32
N PHE A 177 -23.13 7.60 2.25
CA PHE A 177 -21.85 8.28 2.01
C PHE A 177 -20.74 7.29 1.60
N VAL A 178 -20.61 6.17 2.30
CA VAL A 178 -19.63 5.12 1.94
C VAL A 178 -19.97 4.51 0.57
N ALA A 179 -21.26 4.26 0.29
CA ALA A 179 -21.71 3.74 -1.00
C ALA A 179 -21.35 4.69 -2.16
N GLU A 180 -21.55 6.01 -1.96
CA GLU A 180 -21.18 7.04 -2.93
C GLU A 180 -19.67 7.10 -3.17
N MET A 181 -18.86 7.05 -2.09
CA MET A 181 -17.39 7.02 -2.20
C MET A 181 -16.88 5.79 -2.97
N VAL A 182 -17.48 4.64 -2.76
CA VAL A 182 -17.14 3.40 -3.49
C VAL A 182 -17.56 3.50 -4.97
N GLY A 183 -18.61 4.26 -5.27
CA GLY A 183 -19.16 4.43 -6.62
C GLY A 183 -20.04 3.25 -7.04
N GLU A 184 -21.35 3.45 -7.07
CA GLU A 184 -22.33 2.39 -7.27
C GLU A 184 -22.13 1.60 -8.55
N ALA A 185 -21.89 2.29 -9.68
CA ALA A 185 -21.68 1.66 -10.98
C ALA A 185 -20.38 0.83 -11.07
N GLU A 186 -19.35 1.20 -10.31
CA GLU A 186 -18.04 0.56 -10.32
C GLU A 186 -17.88 -0.52 -9.24
N ARG A 187 -18.80 -0.59 -8.29
CA ARG A 187 -18.72 -1.52 -7.14
C ARG A 187 -18.43 -2.96 -7.55
N PRO A 188 -19.15 -3.57 -8.53
CA PRO A 188 -18.89 -4.95 -8.93
C PRO A 188 -17.46 -5.13 -9.49
N LEU A 189 -16.95 -4.16 -10.24
CA LEU A 189 -15.60 -4.22 -10.80
C LEU A 189 -14.52 -4.01 -9.73
N ARG A 190 -14.75 -3.12 -8.78
CA ARG A 190 -13.89 -2.94 -7.61
C ARG A 190 -13.87 -4.19 -6.74
N PHE A 191 -15.04 -4.80 -6.49
CA PHE A 191 -15.13 -6.05 -5.76
C PHE A 191 -14.31 -7.16 -6.41
N LEU A 192 -14.46 -7.35 -7.73
CA LEU A 192 -13.65 -8.32 -8.48
C LEU A 192 -12.16 -8.01 -8.46
N SER A 193 -11.74 -6.76 -8.34
CA SER A 193 -10.32 -6.40 -8.26
C SER A 193 -9.66 -6.81 -6.94
N LEU A 194 -10.44 -7.04 -5.90
CA LEU A 194 -9.97 -7.41 -4.56
C LEU A 194 -9.88 -8.93 -4.33
N ILE A 195 -10.35 -9.74 -5.29
CA ILE A 195 -10.38 -11.20 -5.18
C ILE A 195 -9.38 -11.79 -6.17
N PRO A 196 -8.42 -12.60 -5.70
CA PRO A 196 -7.48 -13.27 -6.59
C PRO A 196 -8.17 -14.42 -7.35
N VAL A 197 -7.73 -14.66 -8.59
CA VAL A 197 -8.36 -15.68 -9.47
C VAL A 197 -8.30 -17.08 -8.87
N ARG A 198 -7.28 -17.40 -8.04
CA ARG A 198 -7.16 -18.71 -7.36
C ARG A 198 -8.37 -19.08 -6.51
N ASP A 199 -9.15 -18.09 -6.05
CA ASP A 199 -10.31 -18.32 -5.19
C ASP A 199 -11.55 -18.73 -6.01
N LEU A 200 -11.51 -18.63 -7.35
CA LEU A 200 -12.62 -18.93 -8.26
C LEU A 200 -12.23 -19.91 -9.39
N VAL A 201 -11.06 -20.55 -9.28
CA VAL A 201 -10.61 -21.56 -10.26
C VAL A 201 -11.53 -22.77 -10.25
N GLU A 202 -12.00 -23.15 -11.45
CA GLU A 202 -12.77 -24.36 -11.70
C GLU A 202 -11.90 -25.38 -12.46
N PRO A 203 -12.08 -26.70 -12.26
CA PRO A 203 -11.42 -27.71 -13.09
C PRO A 203 -11.77 -27.56 -14.58
N GLY A 204 -10.81 -27.80 -15.46
CA GLY A 204 -11.00 -27.79 -16.90
C GLY A 204 -9.94 -26.98 -17.61
N GLU A 205 -9.92 -27.13 -18.93
CA GLU A 205 -9.01 -26.42 -19.83
C GLU A 205 -9.69 -25.17 -20.40
N ALA A 206 -8.88 -24.18 -20.76
CA ALA A 206 -9.28 -23.02 -21.51
C ALA A 206 -8.14 -22.61 -22.44
N GLU A 207 -8.49 -22.03 -23.59
CA GLU A 207 -7.52 -21.51 -24.54
C GLU A 207 -7.14 -20.06 -24.20
N GLY A 208 -5.92 -19.69 -24.54
CA GLY A 208 -5.42 -18.32 -24.44
C GLY A 208 -4.20 -18.18 -23.56
N ALA A 209 -3.76 -16.93 -23.36
CA ALA A 209 -2.67 -16.64 -22.46
C ALA A 209 -3.10 -16.89 -21.02
N PRO A 210 -2.37 -17.70 -20.25
CA PRO A 210 -2.73 -17.99 -18.88
C PRO A 210 -2.53 -16.77 -17.98
N LEU A 211 -3.40 -16.65 -16.97
CA LEU A 211 -3.24 -15.71 -15.88
C LEU A 211 -2.52 -16.39 -14.70
N SER A 212 -1.71 -15.60 -13.98
CA SER A 212 -1.19 -16.02 -12.69
C SER A 212 -2.34 -16.19 -11.68
N ASP A 213 -2.23 -17.16 -10.79
CA ASP A 213 -3.18 -17.40 -9.69
C ASP A 213 -3.31 -16.22 -8.73
N ALA A 214 -2.35 -15.31 -8.72
CA ALA A 214 -2.36 -14.05 -7.96
C ALA A 214 -3.05 -12.89 -8.70
N ALA A 215 -3.36 -13.02 -10.00
CA ALA A 215 -4.12 -12.02 -10.74
C ALA A 215 -5.52 -11.84 -10.14
N SER A 216 -6.15 -10.68 -10.35
CA SER A 216 -7.50 -10.41 -9.84
C SER A 216 -8.59 -11.01 -10.74
N LEU A 217 -9.80 -11.21 -10.18
CA LEU A 217 -10.97 -11.58 -10.98
C LEU A 217 -11.34 -10.50 -12.01
N ARG A 218 -11.01 -9.23 -11.76
CA ARG A 218 -11.15 -8.15 -12.73
C ARG A 218 -10.21 -8.34 -13.93
N ASP A 219 -8.98 -8.81 -13.71
CA ASP A 219 -8.05 -9.13 -14.80
C ASP A 219 -8.58 -10.30 -15.65
N ALA A 220 -9.15 -11.32 -15.00
CA ALA A 220 -9.79 -12.44 -15.69
C ALA A 220 -10.99 -11.98 -16.53
N LEU A 221 -11.86 -11.11 -15.99
CA LEU A 221 -12.96 -10.52 -16.73
C LEU A 221 -12.45 -9.72 -17.94
N SER A 222 -11.43 -8.90 -17.75
CA SER A 222 -10.80 -8.12 -18.82
C SER A 222 -10.19 -9.01 -19.90
N ALA A 223 -9.58 -10.15 -19.53
CA ALA A 223 -9.03 -11.12 -20.47
C ALA A 223 -10.14 -11.81 -21.28
N CYS A 224 -11.23 -12.22 -20.67
CA CYS A 224 -12.43 -12.76 -21.35
C CYS A 224 -12.96 -11.75 -22.37
N LEU A 225 -13.21 -10.50 -21.93
CA LEU A 225 -13.78 -9.46 -22.81
C LEU A 225 -12.87 -9.12 -24.02
N ARG A 226 -11.56 -9.00 -23.80
CA ARG A 226 -10.60 -8.70 -24.87
C ARG A 226 -10.46 -9.84 -25.89
N SER A 227 -10.54 -11.09 -25.42
CA SER A 227 -10.36 -12.27 -26.26
C SER A 227 -11.64 -12.77 -26.90
N GLY A 228 -12.82 -12.31 -26.42
CA GLY A 228 -14.13 -12.85 -26.80
C GLY A 228 -14.37 -14.28 -26.31
N ARG A 229 -13.60 -14.76 -25.34
CA ARG A 229 -13.68 -16.12 -24.81
C ARG A 229 -14.49 -16.16 -23.50
N ASP A 230 -15.17 -17.27 -23.27
CA ASP A 230 -15.96 -17.49 -22.06
C ASP A 230 -15.15 -18.01 -20.88
N ALA A 231 -13.86 -18.26 -21.03
CA ALA A 231 -12.96 -18.68 -19.98
C ALA A 231 -11.52 -18.28 -20.25
N VAL A 232 -10.72 -18.17 -19.17
CA VAL A 232 -9.28 -17.95 -19.21
C VAL A 232 -8.56 -19.03 -18.40
N PRO A 233 -7.41 -19.57 -18.88
CA PRO A 233 -6.62 -20.53 -18.13
C PRO A 233 -5.89 -19.82 -16.99
N VAL A 234 -5.69 -20.57 -15.87
CA VAL A 234 -4.97 -20.07 -14.69
C VAL A 234 -3.80 -20.99 -14.39
N THR A 235 -2.66 -20.40 -14.06
CA THR A 235 -1.43 -21.12 -13.72
C THR A 235 -0.86 -20.60 -12.40
N ARG A 236 -0.18 -21.50 -11.67
CA ARG A 236 0.66 -21.18 -10.53
C ARG A 236 2.08 -21.66 -10.82
N ASP A 237 3.04 -20.74 -10.81
CA ASP A 237 4.45 -21.03 -11.13
C ASP A 237 4.64 -21.77 -12.48
N GLY A 238 3.78 -21.43 -13.45
CA GLY A 238 3.76 -22.07 -14.77
C GLY A 238 3.00 -23.39 -14.87
N ALA A 239 2.57 -23.99 -13.75
CA ALA A 239 1.76 -25.20 -13.73
C ALA A 239 0.26 -24.88 -13.88
N PRO A 240 -0.48 -25.61 -14.75
CA PRO A 240 -1.93 -25.42 -14.91
C PRO A 240 -2.69 -25.70 -13.58
N MET A 241 -3.60 -24.79 -13.21
CA MET A 241 -4.51 -24.97 -12.06
C MET A 241 -5.94 -25.28 -12.49
N GLY A 242 -6.33 -24.85 -13.70
CA GLY A 242 -7.69 -24.92 -14.21
C GLY A 242 -8.04 -23.64 -14.96
N ARG A 243 -9.30 -23.23 -14.88
CA ARG A 243 -9.82 -22.07 -15.59
C ARG A 243 -10.73 -21.23 -14.71
N VAL A 244 -10.93 -19.96 -15.09
CA VAL A 244 -11.98 -19.10 -14.55
C VAL A 244 -12.95 -18.78 -15.70
N THR A 245 -14.24 -18.99 -15.48
CA THR A 245 -15.27 -18.79 -16.49
C THR A 245 -15.95 -17.44 -16.35
N LEU A 246 -16.42 -16.87 -17.47
CA LEU A 246 -17.21 -15.63 -17.47
C LEU A 246 -18.51 -15.77 -16.66
N ALA A 247 -19.11 -16.96 -16.67
CA ALA A 247 -20.28 -17.27 -15.86
C ALA A 247 -19.99 -17.22 -14.36
N ALA A 248 -18.82 -17.75 -13.92
CA ALA A 248 -18.39 -17.67 -12.53
C ALA A 248 -18.09 -16.22 -12.12
N LEU A 249 -17.42 -15.44 -12.99
CA LEU A 249 -17.14 -14.02 -12.76
C LEU A 249 -18.42 -13.19 -12.61
N ARG A 250 -19.43 -13.44 -13.44
CA ARG A 250 -20.75 -12.78 -13.34
C ARG A 250 -21.47 -13.12 -12.02
N ARG A 251 -21.44 -14.39 -11.61
CA ARG A 251 -22.02 -14.80 -10.31
C ARG A 251 -21.33 -14.12 -9.15
N GLU A 252 -19.98 -14.03 -9.20
CA GLU A 252 -19.21 -13.39 -8.12
C GLU A 252 -19.45 -11.88 -8.08
N ALA A 253 -19.49 -11.20 -9.23
CA ALA A 253 -19.83 -9.78 -9.32
C ALA A 253 -21.23 -9.47 -8.76
N ALA A 254 -22.19 -10.38 -8.95
CA ALA A 254 -23.55 -10.23 -8.44
C ALA A 254 -23.69 -10.41 -6.91
N ARG A 255 -22.63 -10.87 -6.23
CA ARG A 255 -22.58 -10.89 -4.74
C ARG A 255 -22.37 -9.51 -4.14
N CYS A 256 -21.99 -8.54 -4.97
CA CYS A 256 -21.88 -7.15 -4.61
C CYS A 256 -23.13 -6.39 -5.08
N PRO A 257 -24.18 -6.28 -4.24
CA PRO A 257 -25.47 -5.67 -4.61
C PRO A 257 -25.36 -4.15 -4.79
#